data_b470b564864e76449daf014b830989bb
#
_entry.id   b470b564864e76449daf014b830989bb
#
_cell.length_a   1.000
_cell.length_b   1.000
_cell.length_c   1.000
_cell.angle_alpha   90.00
_cell.angle_beta   90.00
_cell.angle_gamma   90.00
#
_symmetry.space_group_name_H-M   'P 1'
#
loop_
_entity.id
_entity.type
_entity.pdbx_description
1 polymer ?
#
loop_
_entity_poly.entity_id
_entity_poly.type
_entity_poly.pdbx_seq_one_letter_code
_entity_poly.pdbx_strand_id
1 'polypeptide(L)'
;MSLEYWLKGEIPQPVKATVITDVKVLGGKIKQHKKPVILLGSELYRLERVVNSDIVAAAVDIANAVKADLTTSNSDIVQRLDSMGFKKYRVEFPMKAVQKLAKNMDYDLAMFIGFQYHYEWLLLNYLKHYAYRHLNTLSLEPYGHPNATWTMPSLPIPLWHKNLLALIEVLKT
;
A
#
# COMPACT_ATOMS: atom_id res chain seq x y z
N MET A 1 19.83 4.23 -13.75
CA MET A 1 19.29 5.46 -13.12
C MET A 1 19.08 5.14 -11.65
N SER A 2 19.74 5.87 -10.75
CA SER A 2 19.57 5.60 -9.32
C SER A 2 18.18 6.01 -8.87
N LEU A 3 17.60 5.26 -7.92
CA LEU A 3 16.31 5.57 -7.32
C LEU A 3 16.25 7.00 -6.73
N GLU A 4 17.40 7.54 -6.30
CA GLU A 4 17.53 8.90 -5.80
C GLU A 4 17.16 9.98 -6.81
N TYR A 5 17.29 9.70 -8.11
CA TYR A 5 16.94 10.68 -9.14
C TYR A 5 15.42 10.97 -9.14
N TRP A 6 14.60 9.96 -8.95
CA TRP A 6 13.15 10.11 -8.84
C TRP A 6 12.72 10.92 -7.62
N LEU A 7 13.48 10.83 -6.54
CA LEU A 7 13.19 11.55 -5.31
C LEU A 7 13.68 13.00 -5.36
N LYS A 8 14.68 13.31 -6.16
CA LYS A 8 15.26 14.66 -6.26
C LYS A 8 14.40 15.65 -7.05
N GLY A 9 13.57 15.17 -7.97
CA GLY A 9 12.66 15.99 -8.76
C GLY A 9 11.35 16.37 -8.06
N GLU A 10 11.12 15.88 -6.85
CA GLU A 10 9.89 16.11 -6.12
C GLU A 10 9.77 17.49 -5.51
N ILE A 11 8.53 17.96 -5.37
CA ILE A 11 8.23 19.19 -4.66
C ILE A 11 8.74 19.08 -3.22
N PRO A 12 9.45 20.09 -2.71
CA PRO A 12 9.92 20.09 -1.33
C PRO A 12 8.76 19.87 -0.35
N GLN A 13 8.96 18.94 0.54
CA GLN A 13 7.91 18.48 1.44
C GLN A 13 8.46 18.21 2.82
N PRO A 14 7.63 18.22 3.87
CA PRO A 14 8.09 17.91 5.21
C PRO A 14 8.69 16.49 5.29
N VAL A 15 8.17 15.55 4.49
CA VAL A 15 8.67 14.16 4.47
C VAL A 15 8.90 13.72 3.04
N LYS A 16 10.07 13.11 2.78
CA LYS A 16 10.39 12.40 1.54
C LYS A 16 10.27 10.91 1.76
N ALA A 17 9.89 10.16 0.70
CA ALA A 17 9.82 8.72 0.77
C ALA A 17 11.17 8.10 1.13
N THR A 18 11.14 7.14 2.05
CA THR A 18 12.28 6.25 2.31
C THR A 18 12.04 4.94 1.57
N VAL A 19 12.96 4.61 0.67
CA VAL A 19 12.92 3.33 -0.04
C VAL A 19 13.45 2.23 0.89
N ILE A 20 12.64 1.21 1.14
CA ILE A 20 13.01 0.07 1.98
C ILE A 20 13.21 -1.16 1.08
N THR A 21 14.45 -1.60 0.95
CA THR A 21 14.84 -2.75 0.13
C THR A 21 14.82 -4.08 0.88
N ASP A 22 14.96 -4.03 2.21
CA ASP A 22 14.94 -5.20 3.07
C ASP A 22 13.52 -5.46 3.59
N VAL A 23 12.93 -6.58 3.20
CA VAL A 23 11.57 -6.99 3.60
C VAL A 23 11.42 -7.21 5.11
N LYS A 24 12.49 -7.55 5.84
CA LYS A 24 12.46 -7.68 7.30
C LYS A 24 12.33 -6.31 7.97
N VAL A 25 13.08 -5.33 7.47
CA VAL A 25 12.96 -3.94 7.93
C VAL A 25 11.56 -3.41 7.63
N LEU A 26 11.05 -3.67 6.42
CA LEU A 26 9.70 -3.26 6.03
C LEU A 26 8.63 -3.89 6.91
N GLY A 27 8.71 -5.20 7.14
CA GLY A 27 7.80 -5.91 8.05
C GLY A 27 7.85 -5.37 9.48
N GLY A 28 9.05 -5.08 10.00
CA GLY A 28 9.22 -4.42 11.30
C GLY A 28 8.56 -3.04 11.38
N LYS A 29 8.65 -2.24 10.30
CA LYS A 29 7.94 -0.96 10.22
C LYS A 29 6.43 -1.12 10.25
N ILE A 30 5.88 -2.06 9.49
CA ILE A 30 4.44 -2.32 9.47
C ILE A 30 3.94 -2.77 10.86
N LYS A 31 4.65 -3.69 11.52
CA LYS A 31 4.28 -4.23 12.84
C LYS A 31 4.31 -3.20 13.98
N GLN A 32 5.01 -2.08 13.82
CA GLN A 32 5.01 -0.99 14.81
C GLN A 32 3.68 -0.23 14.86
N HIS A 33 2.81 -0.38 13.86
CA HIS A 33 1.53 0.31 13.77
C HIS A 33 0.40 -0.55 14.35
N LYS A 34 -0.54 0.13 15.01
CA LYS A 34 -1.63 -0.54 15.75
C LYS A 34 -2.94 -0.60 14.95
N LYS A 35 -3.11 0.33 14.01
CA LYS A 35 -4.34 0.49 13.24
C LYS A 35 -4.02 0.70 11.76
N PRO A 36 -3.50 -0.31 11.07
CA PRO A 36 -3.22 -0.21 9.65
C PRO A 36 -4.49 -0.36 8.81
N VAL A 37 -4.50 0.28 7.65
CA VAL A 37 -5.49 0.09 6.58
C VAL A 37 -4.78 -0.16 5.26
N ILE A 38 -5.34 -1.02 4.41
CA ILE A 38 -4.84 -1.29 3.06
C ILE A 38 -5.88 -0.81 2.05
N LEU A 39 -5.47 0.05 1.13
CA LEU A 39 -6.27 0.47 0.00
C LEU A 39 -5.92 -0.41 -1.20
N LEU A 40 -6.95 -1.03 -1.80
CA LEU A 40 -6.82 -1.90 -2.96
C LEU A 40 -7.34 -1.18 -4.20
N GLY A 41 -6.47 -1.01 -5.19
CA GLY A 41 -6.79 -0.40 -6.46
C GLY A 41 -7.23 -1.41 -7.53
N SER A 42 -7.72 -0.91 -8.66
CA SER A 42 -8.23 -1.73 -9.77
C SER A 42 -7.13 -2.36 -10.64
N GLU A 43 -5.87 -1.94 -10.52
CA GLU A 43 -4.75 -2.48 -11.30
C GLU A 43 -4.28 -3.86 -10.80
N LEU A 44 -4.81 -4.37 -9.68
CA LEU A 44 -4.46 -5.70 -9.16
C LEU A 44 -4.61 -6.78 -10.22
N TYR A 45 -5.68 -6.77 -11.03
CA TYR A 45 -5.91 -7.75 -12.08
C TYR A 45 -4.76 -7.78 -13.11
N ARG A 46 -4.17 -6.63 -13.43
CA ARG A 46 -3.03 -6.53 -14.35
C ARG A 46 -1.78 -7.15 -13.75
N LEU A 47 -1.50 -6.87 -12.49
CA LEU A 47 -0.38 -7.46 -11.76
C LEU A 47 -0.55 -8.99 -11.66
N GLU A 48 -1.74 -9.46 -11.31
CA GLU A 48 -2.07 -10.88 -11.21
C GLU A 48 -1.84 -11.64 -12.51
N ARG A 49 -2.23 -11.05 -13.64
CA ARG A 49 -1.97 -11.65 -14.97
C ARG A 49 -0.49 -11.83 -15.27
N VAL A 50 0.36 -10.88 -14.83
CA VAL A 50 1.81 -10.95 -15.07
C VAL A 50 2.48 -12.00 -14.20
N VAL A 51 2.07 -12.12 -12.93
CA VAL A 51 2.69 -13.05 -11.97
C VAL A 51 1.96 -14.39 -11.88
N ASN A 52 0.81 -14.52 -12.55
CA ASN A 52 -0.08 -15.69 -12.47
C ASN A 52 -0.37 -16.11 -11.02
N SER A 53 -0.71 -15.13 -10.18
CA SER A 53 -0.94 -15.34 -8.75
C SER A 53 -2.01 -14.35 -8.24
N ASP A 54 -2.75 -14.76 -7.21
CA ASP A 54 -3.81 -13.97 -6.59
C ASP A 54 -3.22 -12.92 -5.63
N ILE A 55 -3.17 -11.66 -6.08
CA ILE A 55 -2.66 -10.55 -5.26
C ILE A 55 -3.72 -10.06 -4.25
N VAL A 56 -5.01 -10.25 -4.53
CA VAL A 56 -6.06 -9.96 -3.54
C VAL A 56 -5.91 -10.89 -2.34
N ALA A 57 -5.65 -12.18 -2.56
CA ALA A 57 -5.38 -13.12 -1.47
C ALA A 57 -4.11 -12.73 -0.69
N ALA A 58 -3.05 -12.29 -1.39
CA ALA A 58 -1.85 -11.78 -0.74
C ALA A 58 -2.13 -10.55 0.14
N ALA A 59 -2.98 -9.62 -0.32
CA ALA A 59 -3.41 -8.47 0.48
C ALA A 59 -4.23 -8.88 1.71
N VAL A 60 -5.09 -9.89 1.59
CA VAL A 60 -5.85 -10.48 2.71
C VAL A 60 -4.90 -11.13 3.72
N ASP A 61 -3.87 -11.83 3.25
CA ASP A 61 -2.85 -12.42 4.12
C ASP A 61 -2.11 -11.34 4.93
N ILE A 62 -1.70 -10.25 4.29
CA ILE A 62 -1.11 -9.08 4.98
C ILE A 62 -2.11 -8.53 6.00
N ALA A 63 -3.36 -8.29 5.58
CA ALA A 63 -4.38 -7.73 6.46
C ALA A 63 -4.63 -8.59 7.70
N ASN A 64 -4.68 -9.90 7.54
CA ASN A 64 -4.84 -10.84 8.65
C ASN A 64 -3.63 -10.83 9.59
N ALA A 65 -2.41 -10.80 9.04
CA ALA A 65 -1.18 -10.82 9.83
C ALA A 65 -1.03 -9.57 10.74
N VAL A 66 -1.45 -8.39 10.24
CA VAL A 66 -1.32 -7.13 10.97
C VAL A 66 -2.65 -6.56 11.46
N LYS A 67 -3.74 -7.30 11.32
CA LYS A 67 -5.11 -6.92 11.71
C LYS A 67 -5.61 -5.65 11.01
N ALA A 68 -5.18 -5.43 9.77
CA ALA A 68 -5.57 -4.27 8.97
C ALA A 68 -7.03 -4.38 8.47
N ASP A 69 -7.65 -3.23 8.28
CA ASP A 69 -8.87 -3.11 7.49
C ASP A 69 -8.51 -2.99 5.99
N LEU A 70 -9.40 -3.44 5.11
CA LEU A 70 -9.26 -3.23 3.67
C LEU A 70 -10.25 -2.17 3.16
N THR A 71 -9.86 -1.43 2.13
CA THR A 71 -10.73 -0.47 1.46
C THR A 71 -10.57 -0.60 -0.05
N THR A 72 -11.67 -0.73 -0.78
CA THR A 72 -11.69 -0.76 -2.25
C THR A 72 -13.00 -0.20 -2.78
N SER A 73 -13.01 0.25 -4.02
CA SER A 73 -14.24 0.58 -4.76
C SER A 73 -14.51 -0.39 -5.91
N ASN A 74 -13.67 -1.41 -6.07
CA ASN A 74 -13.80 -2.37 -7.17
C ASN A 74 -14.71 -3.53 -6.75
N SER A 75 -15.82 -3.73 -7.50
CA SER A 75 -16.81 -4.77 -7.23
C SER A 75 -16.26 -6.18 -7.31
N ASP A 76 -15.33 -6.45 -8.24
CA ASP A 76 -14.75 -7.78 -8.39
C ASP A 76 -13.87 -8.13 -7.18
N ILE A 77 -13.11 -7.14 -6.67
CA ILE A 77 -12.34 -7.33 -5.43
C ILE A 77 -13.28 -7.59 -4.26
N VAL A 78 -14.39 -6.84 -4.15
CA VAL A 78 -15.40 -7.06 -3.10
C VAL A 78 -15.96 -8.49 -3.13
N GLN A 79 -16.35 -8.98 -4.31
CA GLN A 79 -16.82 -10.36 -4.47
C GLN A 79 -15.79 -11.39 -4.04
N ARG A 80 -14.51 -11.16 -4.36
CA ARG A 80 -13.40 -12.03 -3.95
C ARG A 80 -13.19 -12.01 -2.44
N LEU A 81 -13.22 -10.84 -1.80
CA LEU A 81 -13.14 -10.70 -0.34
C LEU A 81 -14.28 -11.47 0.36
N ASP A 82 -15.50 -11.35 -0.16
CA ASP A 82 -16.64 -12.10 0.37
C ASP A 82 -16.48 -13.62 0.19
N SER A 83 -16.00 -14.07 -0.97
CA SER A 83 -15.73 -15.50 -1.22
C SER A 83 -14.65 -16.08 -0.30
N MET A 84 -13.67 -15.27 0.10
CA MET A 84 -12.63 -15.62 1.07
C MET A 84 -13.11 -15.53 2.53
N GLY A 85 -14.35 -15.05 2.78
CA GLY A 85 -14.87 -14.84 4.12
C GLY A 85 -14.26 -13.65 4.87
N PHE A 86 -13.52 -12.78 4.19
CA PHE A 86 -12.93 -11.61 4.81
C PHE A 86 -14.00 -10.52 5.03
N LYS A 87 -14.22 -10.09 6.28
CA LYS A 87 -15.31 -9.16 6.63
C LYS A 87 -14.84 -7.75 7.04
N LYS A 88 -13.54 -7.56 7.25
CA LYS A 88 -12.99 -6.26 7.67
C LYS A 88 -12.67 -5.36 6.48
N TYR A 89 -13.65 -5.07 5.64
CA TYR A 89 -13.45 -4.17 4.51
C TYR A 89 -14.54 -3.11 4.41
N ARG A 90 -14.22 -2.03 3.70
CA ARG A 90 -15.14 -0.94 3.35
C ARG A 90 -15.15 -0.72 1.85
N VAL A 91 -16.34 -0.47 1.31
CA VAL A 91 -16.49 -0.11 -0.11
C VAL A 91 -16.52 1.40 -0.21
N GLU A 92 -15.42 1.97 -0.72
CA GLU A 92 -15.29 3.42 -0.82
C GLU A 92 -14.33 3.82 -1.93
N PHE A 93 -14.65 4.92 -2.63
CA PHE A 93 -13.76 5.49 -3.64
C PHE A 93 -12.44 5.96 -3.00
N PRO A 94 -11.28 5.70 -3.65
CA PRO A 94 -9.96 5.97 -3.06
C PRO A 94 -9.77 7.42 -2.60
N MET A 95 -10.19 8.41 -3.39
CA MET A 95 -10.08 9.82 -2.99
C MET A 95 -10.91 10.13 -1.73
N LYS A 96 -12.11 9.57 -1.62
CA LYS A 96 -12.95 9.73 -0.43
C LYS A 96 -12.34 9.04 0.80
N ALA A 97 -11.76 7.85 0.58
CA ALA A 97 -11.05 7.13 1.65
C ALA A 97 -9.88 7.97 2.19
N VAL A 98 -9.00 8.51 1.32
CA VAL A 98 -7.87 9.32 1.79
C VAL A 98 -8.30 10.64 2.43
N GLN A 99 -9.41 11.24 1.98
CA GLN A 99 -9.97 12.42 2.66
C GLN A 99 -10.43 12.11 4.09
N LYS A 100 -11.03 10.93 4.30
CA LYS A 100 -11.41 10.48 5.65
C LYS A 100 -10.18 10.17 6.50
N LEU A 101 -9.18 9.48 5.92
CA LEU A 101 -7.90 9.21 6.61
C LEU A 101 -7.20 10.48 7.07
N ALA A 102 -7.29 11.56 6.28
CA ALA A 102 -6.70 12.84 6.64
C ALA A 102 -7.47 13.58 7.76
N LYS A 103 -8.78 13.40 7.82
CA LYS A 103 -9.64 14.05 8.83
C LYS A 103 -9.71 13.29 10.14
N ASN A 104 -9.80 11.96 10.05
CA ASN A 104 -10.03 11.08 11.18
C ASN A 104 -8.70 10.43 11.59
N MET A 105 -8.38 10.46 12.86
CA MET A 105 -7.18 9.81 13.40
C MET A 105 -7.46 8.33 13.77
N ASP A 106 -8.28 7.66 12.94
CA ASP A 106 -8.69 6.27 13.20
C ASP A 106 -7.58 5.26 12.85
N TYR A 107 -6.67 5.65 11.94
CA TYR A 107 -5.59 4.81 11.43
C TYR A 107 -4.23 5.49 11.62
N ASP A 108 -3.18 4.71 11.75
CA ASP A 108 -1.80 5.16 11.92
C ASP A 108 -0.88 4.75 10.76
N LEU A 109 -1.36 3.84 9.89
CA LEU A 109 -0.67 3.42 8.67
C LEU A 109 -1.68 3.19 7.53
N ALA A 110 -1.45 3.80 6.38
CA ALA A 110 -2.17 3.51 5.14
C ALA A 110 -1.23 2.87 4.12
N MET A 111 -1.56 1.64 3.69
CA MET A 111 -0.81 0.89 2.68
C MET A 111 -1.59 0.90 1.36
N PHE A 112 -0.87 1.00 0.25
CA PHE A 112 -1.45 1.09 -1.10
C PHE A 112 -0.92 -0.05 -1.96
N ILE A 113 -1.81 -0.70 -2.71
CA ILE A 113 -1.46 -1.74 -3.67
C ILE A 113 -2.51 -1.84 -4.80
N GLY A 114 -2.05 -1.95 -6.04
CA GLY A 114 -2.90 -2.15 -7.21
C GLY A 114 -3.47 -0.86 -7.80
N PHE A 115 -2.77 0.24 -7.66
CA PHE A 115 -3.15 1.53 -8.25
C PHE A 115 -2.35 1.84 -9.52
N GLN A 116 -2.93 2.65 -10.40
CA GLN A 116 -2.16 3.30 -11.45
C GLN A 116 -1.19 4.31 -10.82
N TYR A 117 0.06 4.35 -11.29
CA TYR A 117 1.12 5.17 -10.71
C TYR A 117 0.70 6.63 -10.48
N HIS A 118 0.14 7.29 -11.50
CA HIS A 118 -0.26 8.69 -11.40
C HIS A 118 -1.40 8.92 -10.42
N TYR A 119 -2.31 7.96 -10.28
CA TYR A 119 -3.43 8.08 -9.34
C TYR A 119 -2.97 7.87 -7.90
N GLU A 120 -2.15 6.87 -7.64
CA GLU A 120 -1.54 6.68 -6.32
C GLU A 120 -0.68 7.89 -5.93
N TRP A 121 0.05 8.46 -6.90
CA TRP A 121 0.83 9.68 -6.69
C TRP A 121 -0.04 10.81 -6.14
N LEU A 122 -1.24 11.03 -6.70
CA LEU A 122 -2.20 12.04 -6.22
C LEU A 122 -2.73 11.72 -4.82
N LEU A 123 -3.09 10.46 -4.55
CA LEU A 123 -3.60 10.04 -3.25
C LEU A 123 -2.55 10.21 -2.15
N LEU A 124 -1.33 9.76 -2.41
CA LEU A 124 -0.21 9.90 -1.48
C LEU A 124 0.19 11.36 -1.28
N ASN A 125 0.18 12.17 -2.35
CA ASN A 125 0.44 13.61 -2.24
C ASN A 125 -0.60 14.29 -1.34
N TYR A 126 -1.87 13.95 -1.47
CA TYR A 126 -2.92 14.46 -0.59
C TYR A 126 -2.64 14.11 0.88
N LEU A 127 -2.36 12.84 1.19
CA LEU A 127 -2.05 12.41 2.55
C LEU A 127 -0.77 13.04 3.10
N LYS A 128 0.24 13.21 2.26
CA LYS A 128 1.51 13.88 2.62
C LYS A 128 1.28 15.31 3.08
N HIS A 129 0.33 16.03 2.50
CA HIS A 129 0.02 17.40 2.89
C HIS A 129 -0.92 17.49 4.10
N TYR A 130 -1.92 16.61 4.17
CA TYR A 130 -3.01 16.76 5.13
C TYR A 130 -2.98 15.79 6.30
N ALA A 131 -2.19 14.71 6.22
CA ALA A 131 -2.18 13.65 7.24
C ALA A 131 -0.79 13.31 7.82
N TYR A 132 0.29 13.91 7.34
CA TYR A 132 1.68 13.53 7.68
C TYR A 132 2.01 13.53 9.18
N ARG A 133 1.23 14.25 9.99
CA ARG A 133 1.47 14.34 11.45
C ARG A 133 0.96 13.13 12.23
N HIS A 134 -0.01 12.40 11.69
CA HIS A 134 -0.67 11.32 12.42
C HIS A 134 -0.75 10.00 11.63
N LEU A 135 -0.48 10.03 10.33
CA LEU A 135 -0.60 8.89 9.45
C LEU A 135 0.70 8.68 8.67
N ASN A 136 1.28 7.50 8.78
CA ASN A 136 2.32 7.04 7.88
C ASN A 136 1.69 6.39 6.64
N THR A 137 2.37 6.49 5.51
CA THR A 137 1.93 5.88 4.25
C THR A 137 2.98 4.94 3.70
N LEU A 138 2.56 3.83 3.12
CA LEU A 138 3.42 2.83 2.53
C LEU A 138 2.89 2.43 1.15
N SER A 139 3.71 2.59 0.12
CA SER A 139 3.44 2.03 -1.19
C SER A 139 4.03 0.63 -1.31
N LEU A 140 3.15 -0.36 -1.55
CA LEU A 140 3.50 -1.76 -1.82
C LEU A 140 3.52 -2.06 -3.32
N GLU A 141 3.61 -1.05 -4.17
CA GLU A 141 3.62 -1.17 -5.62
C GLU A 141 4.98 -1.66 -6.16
N PRO A 142 5.00 -2.20 -7.40
CA PRO A 142 6.26 -2.53 -8.08
C PRO A 142 7.08 -1.30 -8.48
N TYR A 143 6.54 -0.10 -8.30
CA TYR A 143 7.19 1.18 -8.62
C TYR A 143 7.29 2.03 -7.36
N GLY A 144 8.49 2.55 -7.08
CA GLY A 144 8.69 3.42 -5.94
C GLY A 144 7.90 4.73 -6.02
N HIS A 145 7.19 5.07 -4.96
CA HIS A 145 6.38 6.29 -4.88
C HIS A 145 7.03 7.34 -3.98
N PRO A 146 7.40 8.51 -4.52
CA PRO A 146 8.15 9.53 -3.76
C PRO A 146 7.30 10.26 -2.71
N ASN A 147 5.99 10.20 -2.79
CA ASN A 147 5.08 10.86 -1.84
C ASN A 147 4.67 10.00 -0.65
N ALA A 148 5.03 8.71 -0.64
CA ALA A 148 4.81 7.86 0.52
C ALA A 148 5.81 8.17 1.65
N THR A 149 5.50 7.80 2.88
CA THR A 149 6.48 7.78 3.97
C THR A 149 7.54 6.71 3.69
N TRP A 150 7.08 5.51 3.30
CA TRP A 150 7.91 4.39 2.87
C TRP A 150 7.42 3.84 1.55
N THR A 151 8.34 3.30 0.76
CA THR A 151 8.01 2.65 -0.51
C THR A 151 8.90 1.44 -0.73
N MET A 152 8.37 0.42 -1.39
CA MET A 152 9.20 -0.63 -1.97
C MET A 152 10.06 -0.06 -3.10
N PRO A 153 11.23 -0.65 -3.39
CA PRO A 153 12.04 -0.23 -4.53
C PRO A 153 11.32 -0.51 -5.85
N SER A 154 11.64 0.26 -6.89
CA SER A 154 11.17 -0.04 -8.25
C SER A 154 11.80 -1.34 -8.74
N LEU A 155 10.98 -2.34 -9.00
CA LEU A 155 11.40 -3.69 -9.39
C LEU A 155 10.59 -4.21 -10.57
N PRO A 156 11.15 -5.10 -11.41
CA PRO A 156 10.34 -5.91 -12.32
C PRO A 156 9.24 -6.65 -11.55
N ILE A 157 8.03 -6.71 -12.12
CA ILE A 157 6.86 -7.26 -11.43
C ILE A 157 7.09 -8.67 -10.83
N PRO A 158 7.77 -9.62 -11.51
CA PRO A 158 8.03 -10.93 -10.91
C PRO A 158 8.92 -10.87 -9.65
N LEU A 159 9.93 -9.98 -9.64
CA LEU A 159 10.80 -9.81 -8.48
C LEU A 159 10.09 -9.08 -7.34
N TRP A 160 9.30 -8.06 -7.67
CA TRP A 160 8.41 -7.40 -6.71
C TRP A 160 7.46 -8.41 -6.03
N HIS A 161 6.82 -9.29 -6.82
CA HIS A 161 5.93 -10.31 -6.29
C HIS A 161 6.64 -11.25 -5.31
N LYS A 162 7.86 -11.70 -5.66
CA LYS A 162 8.68 -12.50 -4.74
C LYS A 162 8.93 -11.78 -3.42
N ASN A 163 9.22 -10.48 -3.47
CA ASN A 163 9.42 -9.67 -2.26
C ASN A 163 8.10 -9.48 -1.47
N LEU A 164 6.96 -9.34 -2.15
CA LEU A 164 5.66 -9.28 -1.50
C LEU A 164 5.34 -10.56 -0.73
N LEU A 165 5.60 -11.73 -1.32
CA LEU A 165 5.42 -13.02 -0.65
C LEU A 165 6.38 -13.17 0.55
N ALA A 166 7.65 -12.76 0.39
CA ALA A 166 8.60 -12.77 1.48
C ALA A 166 8.18 -11.83 2.63
N LEU A 167 7.58 -10.68 2.31
CA LEU A 167 7.01 -9.77 3.31
C LEU A 167 5.87 -10.44 4.09
N ILE A 168 4.98 -11.16 3.43
CA ILE A 168 3.88 -11.90 4.08
C ILE A 168 4.45 -12.90 5.10
N GLU A 169 5.48 -13.64 4.74
CA GLU A 169 6.12 -14.59 5.66
C GLU A 169 6.73 -13.89 6.88
N VAL A 170 7.38 -12.73 6.68
CA VAL A 170 7.92 -11.91 7.77
C VAL A 170 6.80 -11.37 8.67
N LEU A 171 5.63 -11.05 8.12
CA LEU A 171 4.51 -10.54 8.90
C LEU A 171 3.81 -11.63 9.73
N LYS A 172 3.81 -12.88 9.25
CA LYS A 172 3.21 -14.04 9.95
C LYS A 172 4.05 -14.53 11.16
N THR A 173 5.36 -14.26 11.15
CA THR A 173 6.27 -14.55 12.29
C THR A 173 6.20 -13.50 13.38
#